data_c0811a3c6bb743d186b513bf99204b83
#
_entry.id   c0811a3c6bb743d186b513bf99204b83
#
_cell.length_a   1.000
_cell.length_b   1.000
_cell.length_c   1.000
_cell.angle_alpha   90.00
_cell.angle_beta   90.00
_cell.angle_gamma   90.00
#
_symmetry.space_group_name_H-M   'P 1'
#
loop_
_entity.id
_entity.type
_entity.pdbx_description
1 polymer ?
#
loop_
_entity_poly.entity_id
_entity_poly.type
_entity_poly.pdbx_seq_one_letter_code
_entity_poly.pdbx_strand_id
1 'polypeptide(L)'
;PDHTMHETGVASERTQQNFDSLNAQAEALAKALPRDALMLITADHGLVDATERIDLAQIPQLNECLLMPPSIEARAASLFVKPGRKLQFEREFKAVCGDEFVLIPHEEVFSSHLLGRGTPHPKCEDFVGDYLACAVGKSYLRYTTLTTKPFTLIGQHAGLTDDEMLVPLILARGEA
;
A
#
# COMPACT_ATOMS: atom_id res chain seq x y z
N PRO A 1 -15.27 -0.75 -4.75
CA PRO A 1 -14.54 0.50 -5.08
C PRO A 1 -13.08 0.23 -5.42
N ASP A 2 -12.36 -0.56 -4.61
CA ASP A 2 -10.94 -0.82 -4.76
C ASP A 2 -10.53 -1.16 -6.20
N HIS A 3 -11.04 -2.23 -6.79
CA HIS A 3 -10.78 -2.62 -8.17
C HIS A 3 -11.07 -1.50 -9.19
N THR A 4 -12.16 -0.76 -8.98
CA THR A 4 -12.51 0.36 -9.87
C THR A 4 -11.48 1.48 -9.78
N MET A 5 -11.03 1.82 -8.57
CA MET A 5 -10.01 2.84 -8.36
C MET A 5 -8.66 2.42 -8.95
N HIS A 6 -8.30 1.16 -8.85
CA HIS A 6 -7.12 0.64 -9.55
C HIS A 6 -7.17 0.86 -11.05
N GLU A 7 -8.33 0.67 -11.68
CA GLU A 7 -8.48 0.81 -13.14
C GLU A 7 -8.65 2.25 -13.62
N THR A 8 -9.39 3.08 -12.86
CA THR A 8 -9.88 4.37 -13.36
C THR A 8 -9.42 5.57 -12.55
N GLY A 9 -8.78 5.34 -11.40
CA GLY A 9 -8.34 6.38 -10.47
C GLY A 9 -9.38 6.70 -9.40
N VAL A 10 -8.90 7.32 -8.31
CA VAL A 10 -9.71 7.59 -7.11
C VAL A 10 -10.79 8.65 -7.37
N ALA A 11 -10.54 9.62 -8.24
CA ALA A 11 -11.45 10.73 -8.53
C ALA A 11 -12.29 10.52 -9.81
N SER A 12 -12.31 9.32 -10.39
CA SER A 12 -13.04 9.06 -11.62
C SER A 12 -14.55 9.05 -11.38
N GLU A 13 -15.32 9.39 -12.42
CA GLU A 13 -16.79 9.32 -12.40
C GLU A 13 -17.27 7.88 -12.06
N ARG A 14 -16.59 6.86 -12.58
CA ARG A 14 -16.91 5.45 -12.30
C ARG A 14 -16.70 5.10 -10.82
N THR A 15 -15.66 5.64 -10.22
CA THR A 15 -15.42 5.50 -8.77
C THR A 15 -16.51 6.19 -7.97
N GLN A 16 -16.89 7.43 -8.34
CA GLN A 16 -17.99 8.14 -7.68
C GLN A 16 -19.31 7.37 -7.76
N GLN A 17 -19.68 6.85 -8.94
CA GLN A 17 -20.89 6.04 -9.12
C GLN A 17 -20.88 4.79 -8.23
N ASN A 18 -19.72 4.14 -8.05
CA ASN A 18 -19.59 3.01 -7.13
C ASN A 18 -19.85 3.42 -5.67
N PHE A 19 -19.30 4.53 -5.22
CA PHE A 19 -19.54 5.04 -3.87
C PHE A 19 -20.99 5.46 -3.66
N ASP A 20 -21.62 6.10 -4.63
CA ASP A 20 -23.03 6.47 -4.57
C ASP A 20 -23.93 5.25 -4.42
N SER A 21 -23.62 4.18 -5.18
CA SER A 21 -24.34 2.90 -5.08
C SER A 21 -24.16 2.23 -3.71
N LEU A 22 -22.93 2.20 -3.19
CA LEU A 22 -22.66 1.63 -1.87
C LEU A 22 -23.33 2.43 -0.76
N ASN A 23 -23.30 3.76 -0.85
CA ASN A 23 -23.95 4.63 0.10
C ASN A 23 -25.48 4.39 0.16
N ALA A 24 -26.11 4.26 -1.01
CA ALA A 24 -27.55 3.98 -1.08
C ALA A 24 -27.89 2.59 -0.48
N GLN A 25 -27.03 1.58 -0.70
CA GLN A 25 -27.20 0.26 -0.12
C GLN A 25 -26.99 0.27 1.40
N ALA A 26 -25.99 0.97 1.88
CA ALA A 26 -25.72 1.12 3.32
C ALA A 26 -26.88 1.85 4.04
N GLU A 27 -27.41 2.92 3.44
CA GLU A 27 -28.57 3.63 3.95
C GLU A 27 -29.82 2.73 4.02
N ALA A 28 -30.09 1.97 2.95
CA ALA A 28 -31.22 1.03 2.93
C ALA A 28 -31.07 -0.06 4.00
N LEU A 29 -29.85 -0.56 4.20
CA LEU A 29 -29.56 -1.55 5.24
C LEU A 29 -29.77 -0.94 6.64
N ALA A 30 -29.25 0.24 6.91
CA ALA A 30 -29.42 0.92 8.20
C ALA A 30 -30.91 1.09 8.57
N LYS A 31 -31.74 1.51 7.59
CA LYS A 31 -33.18 1.67 7.78
C LYS A 31 -33.93 0.35 8.05
N ALA A 32 -33.40 -0.77 7.53
CA ALA A 32 -33.99 -2.11 7.71
C ALA A 32 -33.52 -2.83 8.97
N LEU A 33 -32.48 -2.33 9.65
CA LEU A 33 -31.94 -2.93 10.87
C LEU A 33 -32.85 -2.61 12.09
N PRO A 34 -32.99 -3.56 13.06
CA PRO A 34 -33.67 -3.30 14.31
C PRO A 34 -33.06 -2.14 15.08
N ARG A 35 -33.88 -1.41 15.87
CA ARG A 35 -33.40 -0.24 16.63
C ARG A 35 -32.33 -0.49 17.68
N ASP A 36 -32.17 -1.73 18.11
CA ASP A 36 -31.09 -2.19 18.99
C ASP A 36 -29.82 -2.62 18.26
N ALA A 37 -29.84 -2.62 16.92
CA ALA A 37 -28.67 -2.91 16.10
C ALA A 37 -27.80 -1.65 15.87
N LEU A 38 -26.50 -1.86 15.83
CA LEU A 38 -25.51 -0.85 15.44
C LEU A 38 -24.75 -1.34 14.21
N MET A 39 -24.77 -0.56 13.14
CA MET A 39 -23.97 -0.80 11.95
C MET A 39 -22.69 0.05 12.00
N LEU A 40 -21.56 -0.61 11.75
CA LEU A 40 -20.25 0.03 11.57
C LEU A 40 -19.82 -0.19 10.13
N ILE A 41 -19.40 0.89 9.46
CA ILE A 41 -18.79 0.84 8.13
C ILE A 41 -17.38 1.40 8.24
N THR A 42 -16.42 0.66 7.77
CA THR A 42 -15.01 1.08 7.68
C THR A 42 -14.39 0.50 6.42
N ALA A 43 -13.13 0.82 6.17
CA ALA A 43 -12.33 0.23 5.09
C ALA A 43 -11.04 -0.36 5.68
N ASP A 44 -10.41 -1.25 4.94
CA ASP A 44 -9.11 -1.85 5.27
C ASP A 44 -7.95 -0.91 4.93
N HIS A 45 -8.08 -0.09 3.90
CA HIS A 45 -7.13 0.95 3.48
C HIS A 45 -7.83 2.01 2.62
N GLY A 46 -7.14 3.13 2.39
CA GLY A 46 -7.47 4.08 1.36
C GLY A 46 -6.68 3.82 0.08
N LEU A 47 -6.74 4.74 -0.90
CA LEU A 47 -5.98 4.68 -2.16
C LEU A 47 -5.52 6.08 -2.58
N VAL A 48 -4.45 6.09 -3.38
CA VAL A 48 -3.93 7.30 -4.03
C VAL A 48 -3.67 7.02 -5.51
N ASP A 49 -3.91 8.01 -6.38
CA ASP A 49 -3.48 7.90 -7.77
C ASP A 49 -1.95 8.03 -7.82
N ALA A 50 -1.29 6.90 -8.10
CA ALA A 50 0.16 6.84 -8.18
C ALA A 50 0.61 7.21 -9.61
N THR A 51 1.38 8.29 -9.73
CA THR A 51 1.70 8.91 -11.02
C THR A 51 3.10 8.60 -11.52
N GLU A 52 4.03 8.26 -10.62
CA GLU A 52 5.44 8.09 -10.96
C GLU A 52 5.93 6.67 -10.68
N ARG A 53 6.47 6.06 -11.71
CA ARG A 53 7.02 4.70 -11.65
C ARG A 53 8.53 4.72 -11.48
N ILE A 54 9.03 4.06 -10.44
CA ILE A 54 10.45 3.81 -10.23
C ILE A 54 10.72 2.32 -10.49
N ASP A 55 11.36 2.01 -11.60
CA ASP A 55 11.66 0.62 -11.99
C ASP A 55 13.06 0.23 -11.55
N LEU A 56 13.15 -0.48 -10.42
CA LEU A 56 14.43 -0.86 -9.81
C LEU A 56 15.29 -1.74 -10.71
N ALA A 57 14.70 -2.50 -11.63
CA ALA A 57 15.45 -3.30 -12.59
C ALA A 57 16.22 -2.45 -13.62
N GLN A 58 15.76 -1.21 -13.85
CA GLN A 58 16.37 -0.27 -14.79
C GLN A 58 17.40 0.66 -14.14
N ILE A 59 17.65 0.50 -12.83
CA ILE A 59 18.60 1.29 -12.06
C ILE A 59 19.74 0.37 -11.62
N PRO A 60 20.84 0.27 -12.41
CA PRO A 60 21.90 -0.72 -12.16
C PRO A 60 22.48 -0.66 -10.74
N GLN A 61 22.64 0.55 -10.18
CA GLN A 61 23.23 0.77 -8.86
C GLN A 61 22.37 0.15 -7.74
N LEU A 62 21.04 0.16 -7.88
CA LEU A 62 20.11 -0.48 -6.95
C LEU A 62 19.95 -1.97 -7.26
N ASN A 63 19.75 -2.31 -8.54
CA ASN A 63 19.53 -3.69 -8.98
C ASN A 63 20.70 -4.62 -8.59
N GLU A 64 21.92 -4.15 -8.75
CA GLU A 64 23.13 -4.91 -8.37
C GLU A 64 23.22 -5.20 -6.86
N CYS A 65 22.60 -4.37 -6.02
CA CYS A 65 22.55 -4.56 -4.58
C CYS A 65 21.47 -5.55 -4.14
N LEU A 66 20.41 -5.75 -4.94
CA LEU A 66 19.31 -6.62 -4.58
C LEU A 66 19.67 -8.10 -4.75
N LEU A 67 19.27 -8.92 -3.78
CA LEU A 67 19.39 -10.37 -3.80
C LEU A 67 18.33 -11.00 -4.72
N MET A 68 17.14 -10.40 -4.73
CA MET A 68 15.98 -10.84 -5.51
C MET A 68 15.08 -9.62 -5.82
N PRO A 69 14.13 -9.76 -6.77
CA PRO A 69 13.13 -8.71 -7.00
C PRO A 69 12.37 -8.34 -5.73
N PRO A 70 11.93 -7.08 -5.59
CA PRO A 70 11.06 -6.67 -4.49
C PRO A 70 9.80 -7.53 -4.40
N SER A 71 9.28 -7.69 -3.21
CA SER A 71 8.06 -8.45 -2.93
C SER A 71 7.07 -7.62 -2.11
N ILE A 72 5.91 -8.20 -1.83
CA ILE A 72 4.74 -7.63 -1.16
C ILE A 72 4.03 -6.65 -2.11
N GLU A 73 4.10 -5.34 -1.89
CA GLU A 73 3.33 -4.34 -2.63
C GLU A 73 4.24 -3.30 -3.31
N ALA A 74 3.71 -2.67 -4.36
CA ALA A 74 4.46 -1.66 -5.10
C ALA A 74 4.73 -0.38 -4.29
N ARG A 75 3.93 -0.13 -3.25
CA ARG A 75 4.05 1.02 -2.36
C ARG A 75 4.46 0.65 -0.93
N ALA A 76 4.60 -0.65 -0.63
CA ALA A 76 5.20 -1.21 0.58
C ALA A 76 6.06 -2.42 0.20
N ALA A 77 7.22 -2.16 -0.37
CA ALA A 77 8.06 -3.20 -0.95
C ALA A 77 9.09 -3.74 0.05
N SER A 78 9.10 -5.06 0.21
CA SER A 78 10.16 -5.77 0.92
C SER A 78 11.39 -5.91 0.02
N LEU A 79 12.55 -5.54 0.56
CA LEU A 79 13.81 -5.46 -0.17
C LEU A 79 14.87 -6.33 0.50
N PHE A 80 15.35 -7.33 -0.24
CA PHE A 80 16.42 -8.23 0.20
C PHE A 80 17.72 -7.78 -0.44
N VAL A 81 18.68 -7.39 0.38
CA VAL A 81 19.95 -6.81 -0.06
C VAL A 81 21.08 -7.83 0.08
N LYS A 82 21.96 -7.90 -0.92
CA LYS A 82 23.12 -8.79 -0.90
C LYS A 82 24.03 -8.48 0.29
N PRO A 83 24.63 -9.50 0.91
CA PRO A 83 25.60 -9.32 1.99
C PRO A 83 26.70 -8.31 1.60
N GLY A 84 26.99 -7.37 2.50
CA GLY A 84 28.00 -6.34 2.30
C GLY A 84 27.58 -5.15 1.41
N ARG A 85 26.35 -5.13 0.89
CA ARG A 85 25.85 -4.06 0.01
C ARG A 85 24.88 -3.10 0.69
N LYS A 86 24.55 -3.27 1.97
CA LYS A 86 23.54 -2.44 2.67
C LYS A 86 23.84 -0.95 2.60
N LEU A 87 25.03 -0.52 2.97
CA LEU A 87 25.40 0.91 2.94
C LEU A 87 25.37 1.52 1.53
N GLN A 88 25.78 0.75 0.53
CA GLN A 88 25.65 1.18 -0.86
C GLN A 88 24.18 1.30 -1.25
N PHE A 89 23.36 0.31 -0.94
CA PHE A 89 21.94 0.30 -1.23
C PHE A 89 21.20 1.48 -0.61
N GLU A 90 21.41 1.75 0.68
CA GLU A 90 20.80 2.89 1.38
C GLU A 90 21.11 4.22 0.71
N ARG A 91 22.39 4.44 0.36
CA ARG A 91 22.81 5.66 -0.33
C ARG A 91 22.16 5.82 -1.69
N GLU A 92 22.19 4.77 -2.51
CA GLU A 92 21.61 4.80 -3.86
C GLU A 92 20.09 4.89 -3.81
N PHE A 93 19.44 4.19 -2.86
CA PHE A 93 17.99 4.26 -2.67
C PHE A 93 17.56 5.67 -2.28
N LYS A 94 18.27 6.29 -1.35
CA LYS A 94 18.00 7.68 -0.97
C LYS A 94 18.20 8.66 -2.13
N ALA A 95 19.20 8.44 -2.96
CA ALA A 95 19.46 9.29 -4.11
C ALA A 95 18.38 9.20 -5.19
N VAL A 96 17.78 8.01 -5.37
CA VAL A 96 16.77 7.74 -6.41
C VAL A 96 15.34 7.94 -5.91
N CYS A 97 15.04 7.42 -4.73
CA CYS A 97 13.68 7.39 -4.18
C CYS A 97 13.43 8.53 -3.17
N GLY A 98 14.49 9.17 -2.70
CA GLY A 98 14.52 10.42 -1.94
C GLY A 98 13.34 10.66 -1.03
N ASP A 99 12.53 11.63 -1.40
CA ASP A 99 11.38 12.09 -0.62
C ASP A 99 10.08 11.29 -0.91
N GLU A 100 10.13 10.35 -1.85
CA GLU A 100 8.97 9.54 -2.25
C GLU A 100 8.78 8.29 -1.39
N PHE A 101 9.86 7.80 -0.76
CA PHE A 101 9.85 6.58 0.04
C PHE A 101 10.63 6.73 1.34
N VAL A 102 10.09 6.16 2.40
CA VAL A 102 10.82 5.87 3.64
C VAL A 102 11.38 4.46 3.55
N LEU A 103 12.66 4.30 3.79
CA LEU A 103 13.34 3.01 3.86
C LEU A 103 13.48 2.59 5.32
N ILE A 104 12.66 1.63 5.76
CA ILE A 104 12.56 1.20 7.16
C ILE A 104 13.36 -0.09 7.34
N PRO A 105 14.39 -0.12 8.21
CA PRO A 105 15.14 -1.33 8.50
C PRO A 105 14.28 -2.44 9.09
N HIS A 106 14.62 -3.70 8.81
CA HIS A 106 13.91 -4.89 9.29
C HIS A 106 13.57 -4.81 10.79
N GLU A 107 14.56 -4.54 11.62
CA GLU A 107 14.39 -4.49 13.07
C GLU A 107 13.41 -3.38 13.50
N GLU A 108 13.38 -2.27 12.77
CA GLU A 108 12.50 -1.15 13.05
C GLU A 108 11.03 -1.46 12.69
N VAL A 109 10.78 -2.22 11.61
CA VAL A 109 9.43 -2.65 11.25
C VAL A 109 8.74 -3.37 12.41
N PHE A 110 9.47 -4.25 13.11
CA PHE A 110 8.92 -5.02 14.22
C PHE A 110 8.95 -4.27 15.54
N SER A 111 10.03 -3.54 15.86
CA SER A 111 10.14 -2.81 17.13
C SER A 111 9.19 -1.62 17.23
N SER A 112 8.87 -0.99 16.11
CA SER A 112 7.88 0.11 16.05
C SER A 112 6.43 -0.36 16.00
N HIS A 113 6.19 -1.67 15.92
CA HIS A 113 4.86 -2.25 15.69
C HIS A 113 4.18 -1.73 14.41
N LEU A 114 4.94 -1.45 13.35
CA LEU A 114 4.41 -0.93 12.09
C LEU A 114 3.32 -1.83 11.49
N LEU A 115 3.46 -3.15 11.63
CA LEU A 115 2.49 -4.15 11.15
C LEU A 115 1.36 -4.44 12.15
N GLY A 116 1.21 -3.60 13.17
CA GLY A 116 0.16 -3.72 14.18
C GLY A 116 0.67 -4.17 15.55
N ARG A 117 -0.19 -3.99 16.56
CA ARG A 117 0.12 -4.38 17.94
C ARG A 117 -0.17 -5.87 18.15
N GLY A 118 0.67 -6.52 18.90
CA GLY A 118 0.53 -7.94 19.25
C GLY A 118 1.78 -8.74 18.90
N THR A 119 1.68 -10.07 18.98
CA THR A 119 2.78 -10.95 18.60
C THR A 119 2.66 -11.28 17.12
N PRO A 120 3.61 -10.89 16.27
CA PRO A 120 3.61 -11.25 14.86
C PRO A 120 3.61 -12.77 14.67
N HIS A 121 3.03 -13.24 13.58
CA HIS A 121 3.19 -14.63 13.19
C HIS A 121 4.69 -14.90 12.91
N PRO A 122 5.27 -16.04 13.34
CA PRO A 122 6.71 -16.31 13.19
C PRO A 122 7.24 -16.17 11.76
N LYS A 123 6.41 -16.42 10.74
CA LYS A 123 6.78 -16.25 9.34
C LYS A 123 6.76 -14.80 8.84
N CYS A 124 6.27 -13.84 9.62
CA CYS A 124 6.28 -12.45 9.20
C CYS A 124 7.71 -11.92 8.98
N GLU A 125 8.66 -12.39 9.79
CA GLU A 125 10.08 -12.03 9.64
C GLU A 125 10.66 -12.48 8.30
N ASP A 126 10.20 -13.62 7.76
CA ASP A 126 10.65 -14.11 6.45
C ASP A 126 10.13 -13.26 5.28
N PHE A 127 9.02 -12.54 5.46
CA PHE A 127 8.43 -11.69 4.43
C PHE A 127 9.06 -10.29 4.36
N VAL A 128 9.51 -9.77 5.48
CA VAL A 128 10.20 -8.48 5.55
C VAL A 128 11.68 -8.73 5.32
N GLY A 129 12.21 -8.25 4.18
CA GLY A 129 13.63 -8.36 3.86
C GLY A 129 14.51 -7.50 4.78
N ASP A 130 15.68 -7.12 4.30
CA ASP A 130 16.57 -6.21 5.03
C ASP A 130 15.92 -4.84 5.29
N TYR A 131 15.01 -4.44 4.37
CA TYR A 131 14.24 -3.19 4.47
C TYR A 131 12.80 -3.40 3.98
N LEU A 132 11.90 -2.59 4.55
CA LEU A 132 10.59 -2.30 4.00
C LEU A 132 10.60 -0.86 3.45
N ALA A 133 10.40 -0.70 2.14
CA ALA A 133 10.29 0.61 1.51
C ALA A 133 8.82 1.00 1.42
N CYS A 134 8.39 1.99 2.20
CA CYS A 134 7.02 2.49 2.20
C CYS A 134 6.92 3.83 1.49
N ALA A 135 6.00 3.95 0.54
CA ALA A 135 5.75 5.19 -0.16
C ALA A 135 5.13 6.25 0.76
N VAL A 136 5.64 7.48 0.68
CA VAL A 136 5.12 8.67 1.37
C VAL A 136 4.75 9.78 0.37
N GLY A 137 5.06 9.57 -0.91
CA GLY A 137 4.71 10.42 -2.03
C GLY A 137 3.77 9.70 -3.01
N LYS A 138 3.80 10.09 -4.28
CA LYS A 138 2.94 9.53 -5.35
C LYS A 138 3.63 8.50 -6.24
N SER A 139 4.85 8.09 -5.91
CA SER A 139 5.59 7.10 -6.66
C SER A 139 5.27 5.68 -6.23
N TYR A 140 5.51 4.71 -7.11
CA TYR A 140 5.46 3.28 -6.81
C TYR A 140 6.68 2.56 -7.36
N LEU A 141 7.10 1.51 -6.67
CA LEU A 141 8.20 0.66 -7.11
C LEU A 141 7.72 -0.40 -8.09
N ARG A 142 8.56 -0.69 -9.05
CA ARG A 142 8.37 -1.78 -10.00
C ARG A 142 9.69 -2.52 -10.21
N TYR A 143 9.58 -3.75 -10.68
CA TYR A 143 10.74 -4.53 -11.13
C TYR A 143 10.36 -5.26 -12.42
N THR A 144 10.79 -4.69 -13.55
CA THR A 144 10.45 -5.21 -14.87
C THR A 144 11.45 -6.28 -15.30
N THR A 145 10.96 -7.46 -15.63
CA THR A 145 11.73 -8.56 -16.25
C THR A 145 11.29 -8.77 -17.69
N LEU A 146 12.01 -9.61 -18.44
CA LEU A 146 11.63 -9.97 -19.81
C LEU A 146 10.24 -10.63 -19.91
N THR A 147 9.77 -11.23 -18.82
CA THR A 147 8.46 -11.90 -18.75
C THR A 147 7.37 -11.04 -18.11
N THR A 148 7.71 -9.84 -17.63
CA THR A 148 6.73 -8.95 -17.00
C THR A 148 5.73 -8.45 -18.03
N LYS A 149 4.46 -8.78 -17.84
CA LYS A 149 3.39 -8.24 -18.70
C LYS A 149 3.18 -6.75 -18.40
N PRO A 150 2.90 -5.92 -19.42
CA PRO A 150 2.49 -4.55 -19.19
C PRO A 150 1.21 -4.53 -18.36
N PHE A 151 1.28 -3.96 -17.19
CA PHE A 151 0.14 -3.76 -16.31
C PHE A 151 0.39 -2.48 -15.52
N THR A 152 -0.58 -1.60 -15.52
CA THR A 152 -0.49 -0.32 -14.80
C THR A 152 -1.78 -0.13 -14.03
N LEU A 153 -1.65 0.10 -12.74
CA LEU A 153 -2.74 0.55 -11.87
C LEU A 153 -2.63 2.07 -11.77
N ILE A 154 -3.76 2.76 -11.84
CA ILE A 154 -3.85 4.21 -11.61
C ILE A 154 -3.88 4.44 -10.11
N GLY A 155 -4.95 4.00 -9.45
CA GLY A 155 -5.02 3.98 -8.00
C GLY A 155 -4.18 2.86 -7.43
N GLN A 156 -3.44 3.14 -6.36
CA GLN A 156 -2.63 2.16 -5.62
C GLN A 156 -2.72 2.43 -4.11
N HIS A 157 -2.32 1.47 -3.30
CA HIS A 157 -2.38 1.52 -1.85
C HIS A 157 -1.15 0.87 -1.19
N ALA A 158 -1.18 0.70 0.12
CA ALA A 158 -0.14 0.14 0.97
C ALA A 158 0.99 1.11 1.36
N GLY A 159 1.02 2.34 0.84
CA GLY A 159 1.93 3.37 1.33
C GLY A 159 1.47 3.99 2.66
N LEU A 160 2.21 5.00 3.10
CA LEU A 160 1.98 5.70 4.38
C LEU A 160 1.43 7.11 4.20
N THR A 161 0.84 7.43 3.04
CA THR A 161 0.18 8.72 2.86
C THR A 161 -1.14 8.77 3.63
N ASP A 162 -1.60 9.96 3.99
CA ASP A 162 -2.90 10.13 4.66
C ASP A 162 -4.04 9.52 3.84
N ASP A 163 -4.00 9.66 2.51
CA ASP A 163 -5.01 9.11 1.60
C ASP A 163 -5.07 7.56 1.61
N GLU A 164 -4.00 6.91 2.02
CA GLU A 164 -3.91 5.44 2.12
C GLU A 164 -4.19 4.93 3.54
N MET A 165 -3.75 5.69 4.56
CA MET A 165 -3.77 5.27 5.97
C MET A 165 -5.05 5.66 6.70
N LEU A 166 -5.68 6.77 6.33
CA LEU A 166 -6.91 7.23 6.97
C LEU A 166 -8.12 6.56 6.33
N VAL A 167 -8.85 5.82 7.13
CA VAL A 167 -10.06 5.11 6.70
C VAL A 167 -11.30 5.67 7.42
N PRO A 168 -12.50 5.63 6.79
CA PRO A 168 -13.72 6.10 7.43
C PRO A 168 -14.13 5.19 8.60
N LEU A 169 -14.76 5.76 9.59
CA LEU A 169 -15.53 5.05 10.60
C LEU A 169 -16.93 5.68 10.67
N ILE A 170 -17.88 5.02 10.03
CA ILE A 170 -19.28 5.47 9.99
C ILE A 170 -20.11 4.60 10.91
N LEU A 171 -20.89 5.23 11.77
CA LEU A 171 -21.80 4.55 12.70
C LEU A 171 -23.23 4.91 12.33
N ALA A 172 -24.08 3.91 12.19
CA ALA A 172 -25.51 4.07 11.99
C ALA A 172 -26.29 3.14 12.93
N ARG A 173 -27.34 3.68 13.57
CA ARG A 173 -28.27 2.88 14.38
C ARG A 173 -29.42 2.42 13.49
N GLY A 174 -29.92 1.22 13.70
CA GLY A 174 -31.11 0.72 13.04
C GLY A 174 -32.36 1.56 13.39
N GLU A 175 -33.26 1.66 12.44
CA GLU A 175 -34.47 2.50 12.53
C GLU A 175 -35.77 1.67 12.63
N ALA A 176 -35.72 0.37 12.27
CA ALA A 176 -36.89 -0.51 12.23
C ALA A 176 -37.43 -0.96 13.60
#